data_5f376827f0ea313c00108beb0e0e8c91
#
_entry.id   5f376827f0ea313c00108beb0e0e8c91
#
_cell.length_a   1.000
_cell.length_b   1.000
_cell.length_c   1.000
_cell.angle_alpha   90.00
_cell.angle_beta   90.00
_cell.angle_gamma   90.00
#
_symmetry.space_group_name_H-M   'P 1'
#
loop_
_entity.id
_entity.type
_entity.pdbx_description
1 polymer ?
#
loop_
_entity_poly.entity_id
_entity_poly.type
_entity_poly.pdbx_seq_one_letter_code
_entity_poly.pdbx_strand_id
1 'polypeptide(L)'
;VEVADDQLCINGDNIAILHSKQIDQLPWGELNIDVVLECSGAFADRATAQQHIDRGAKRVLFSQPAESNVDATIVYGINQQVLTGEETIISSASCSTNCVVPVIKVLNDRFGVEGGVITTIHSAMNDQPVIDAYHHTDLRKTRAAMQSIIPVDTGLALGIDRLLPELTGRFQAQAMRVPTVNVSAIDLSVMLNTKIDIADVNAALLEASEGFLEGVLGYTEEPLASCDFNHDPRSGIVDASQTRVSQQKLVKVLIWFDNEWGYANRMLDTLLHWCSTERFSTTK
;
A
#
# COMPACT_ATOMS: atom_id res chain seq x y z
N VAL A 1 5.71 25.27 11.02
CA VAL A 1 6.30 25.28 9.67
C VAL A 1 6.49 26.72 9.25
N GLU A 2 7.70 27.06 8.86
CA GLU A 2 8.04 28.38 8.32
C GLU A 2 8.52 28.19 6.87
N VAL A 3 8.22 29.16 6.01
CA VAL A 3 8.63 29.16 4.59
C VAL A 3 9.59 30.31 4.38
N ALA A 4 10.75 30.06 3.83
CA ALA A 4 11.75 31.07 3.48
C ALA A 4 12.37 30.72 2.12
N ASP A 5 12.08 31.52 1.11
CA ASP A 5 12.54 31.34 -0.29
C ASP A 5 12.33 29.87 -0.77
N ASP A 6 13.41 29.14 -1.05
CA ASP A 6 13.41 27.77 -1.51
C ASP A 6 13.59 26.74 -0.36
N GLN A 7 13.17 27.10 0.85
CA GLN A 7 13.31 26.22 2.02
C GLN A 7 12.04 26.19 2.86
N LEU A 8 11.79 25.03 3.46
CA LEU A 8 10.83 24.84 4.56
C LEU A 8 11.61 24.63 5.87
N CYS A 9 11.27 25.37 6.90
CA CYS A 9 11.74 25.06 8.24
C CYS A 9 10.64 24.31 9.01
N ILE A 10 10.91 23.06 9.36
CA ILE A 10 9.98 22.18 10.08
C ILE A 10 10.67 21.70 11.35
N ASN A 11 10.15 22.06 12.52
CA ASN A 11 10.71 21.69 13.83
C ASN A 11 12.19 22.09 14.03
N GLY A 12 12.64 23.14 13.31
CA GLY A 12 14.02 23.61 13.36
C GLY A 12 14.94 23.02 12.27
N ASP A 13 14.50 22.06 11.53
CA ASP A 13 15.21 21.49 10.38
C ASP A 13 14.90 22.26 9.10
N ASN A 14 15.94 22.64 8.36
CA ASN A 14 15.79 23.30 7.06
C ASN A 14 15.74 22.27 5.94
N ILE A 15 14.65 22.26 5.20
CA ILE A 15 14.38 21.34 4.08
C ILE A 15 14.42 22.14 2.79
N ALA A 16 15.36 21.82 1.88
CA ALA A 16 15.45 22.44 0.58
C ALA A 16 14.25 22.07 -0.30
N ILE A 17 13.67 23.05 -0.97
CA ILE A 17 12.62 22.86 -1.99
C ILE A 17 13.25 22.99 -3.36
N LEU A 18 13.05 21.99 -4.21
CA LEU A 18 13.54 21.98 -5.58
C LEU A 18 12.37 22.06 -6.55
N HIS A 19 12.53 22.87 -7.59
CA HIS A 19 11.55 23.05 -8.66
C HIS A 19 12.14 22.57 -9.99
N SER A 20 11.92 21.30 -10.34
CA SER A 20 12.31 20.78 -11.65
C SER A 20 11.20 19.88 -12.21
N LYS A 21 11.02 19.97 -13.53
CA LYS A 21 10.13 19.08 -14.29
C LYS A 21 10.87 17.84 -14.82
N GLN A 22 12.17 17.79 -14.69
CA GLN A 22 13.02 16.76 -15.28
C GLN A 22 13.92 16.18 -14.20
N ILE A 23 13.99 14.87 -14.11
CA ILE A 23 14.77 14.13 -13.11
C ILE A 23 16.26 14.40 -13.29
N ASP A 24 16.72 14.53 -14.53
CA ASP A 24 18.12 14.79 -14.89
C ASP A 24 18.66 16.16 -14.44
N GLN A 25 17.79 17.05 -13.94
CA GLN A 25 18.15 18.36 -13.39
C GLN A 25 18.21 18.36 -11.84
N LEU A 26 17.87 17.26 -11.20
CA LEU A 26 17.83 17.17 -9.74
C LEU A 26 19.24 16.92 -9.18
N PRO A 27 19.71 17.72 -8.19
CA PRO A 27 21.09 17.70 -7.71
C PRO A 27 21.29 16.67 -6.58
N TRP A 28 20.86 15.43 -6.73
CA TRP A 28 20.90 14.43 -5.66
C TRP A 28 22.31 14.18 -5.14
N GLY A 29 23.30 14.16 -6.02
CA GLY A 29 24.71 13.98 -5.62
C GLY A 29 25.25 15.15 -4.81
N GLU A 30 24.92 16.40 -5.16
CA GLU A 30 25.33 17.59 -4.42
C GLU A 30 24.69 17.64 -3.03
N LEU A 31 23.46 17.17 -2.93
CA LEU A 31 22.69 17.09 -1.67
C LEU A 31 23.00 15.84 -0.85
N ASN A 32 23.84 14.92 -1.35
CA ASN A 32 24.17 13.65 -0.72
C ASN A 32 22.93 12.80 -0.33
N ILE A 33 21.99 12.68 -1.25
CA ILE A 33 20.71 11.97 -0.99
C ILE A 33 20.95 10.45 -0.92
N ASP A 34 20.59 9.85 0.20
CA ASP A 34 20.68 8.41 0.39
C ASP A 34 19.53 7.67 -0.29
N VAL A 35 18.31 8.17 -0.15
CA VAL A 35 17.11 7.54 -0.74
C VAL A 35 16.19 8.60 -1.33
N VAL A 36 15.72 8.38 -2.56
CA VAL A 36 14.61 9.13 -3.14
C VAL A 36 13.33 8.34 -2.91
N LEU A 37 12.33 8.98 -2.30
CA LEU A 37 10.96 8.48 -2.27
C LEU A 37 10.23 9.01 -3.49
N GLU A 38 10.02 8.16 -4.51
CA GLU A 38 9.30 8.54 -5.74
C GLU A 38 7.79 8.48 -5.48
N CYS A 39 7.21 9.64 -5.18
CA CYS A 39 5.82 9.79 -4.79
C CYS A 39 4.99 10.61 -5.79
N SER A 40 5.50 10.84 -7.00
CA SER A 40 4.78 11.65 -8.01
C SER A 40 3.57 10.93 -8.59
N GLY A 41 3.54 9.60 -8.55
CA GLY A 41 2.55 8.78 -9.21
C GLY A 41 2.71 8.69 -10.74
N ALA A 42 3.73 9.35 -11.30
CA ALA A 42 3.96 9.41 -12.74
C ALA A 42 4.85 8.29 -13.28
N PHE A 43 5.68 7.71 -12.44
CA PHE A 43 6.73 6.77 -12.84
C PHE A 43 6.68 5.50 -12.01
N ALA A 44 6.83 4.35 -12.68
CA ALA A 44 6.82 3.03 -12.02
C ALA A 44 7.84 2.06 -12.64
N ASP A 45 8.67 2.55 -13.55
CA ASP A 45 9.62 1.76 -14.32
C ASP A 45 11.06 1.93 -13.81
N ARG A 46 11.85 0.87 -13.97
CA ARG A 46 13.25 0.85 -13.54
C ARG A 46 14.11 1.92 -14.24
N ALA A 47 13.83 2.22 -15.51
CA ALA A 47 14.65 3.17 -16.29
C ALA A 47 14.50 4.59 -15.73
N THR A 48 13.30 4.97 -15.31
CA THR A 48 13.07 6.26 -14.65
C THR A 48 13.72 6.30 -13.27
N ALA A 49 13.61 5.24 -12.46
CA ALA A 49 14.31 5.16 -11.17
C ALA A 49 15.83 5.27 -11.34
N GLN A 50 16.39 4.67 -12.39
CA GLN A 50 17.82 4.74 -12.69
C GLN A 50 18.29 6.19 -12.94
N GLN A 51 17.45 7.07 -13.49
CA GLN A 51 17.82 8.49 -13.66
C GLN A 51 18.07 9.17 -12.31
N HIS A 52 17.33 8.84 -11.25
CA HIS A 52 17.62 9.35 -9.90
C HIS A 52 18.98 8.86 -9.39
N ILE A 53 19.29 7.58 -9.63
CA ILE A 53 20.61 6.99 -9.28
C ILE A 53 21.73 7.69 -10.06
N ASP A 54 21.57 7.87 -11.36
CA ASP A 54 22.54 8.55 -12.25
C ASP A 54 22.79 10.00 -11.83
N ARG A 55 21.81 10.63 -11.16
CA ARG A 55 21.93 11.97 -10.56
C ARG A 55 22.53 11.99 -9.17
N GLY A 56 22.92 10.83 -8.64
CA GLY A 56 23.66 10.68 -7.38
C GLY A 56 22.85 10.26 -6.17
N ALA A 57 21.57 9.93 -6.31
CA ALA A 57 20.84 9.22 -5.26
C ALA A 57 21.41 7.80 -5.13
N LYS A 58 21.50 7.27 -3.91
CA LYS A 58 22.00 5.91 -3.72
C LYS A 58 20.92 4.87 -3.96
N ARG A 59 19.65 5.21 -3.68
CA ARG A 59 18.49 4.30 -3.72
C ARG A 59 17.21 5.02 -4.12
N VAL A 60 16.24 4.24 -4.63
CA VAL A 60 14.88 4.73 -4.97
C VAL A 60 13.83 3.80 -4.40
N LEU A 61 12.85 4.34 -3.69
CA LEU A 61 11.66 3.66 -3.20
C LEU A 61 10.42 4.23 -3.89
N PHE A 62 9.75 3.42 -4.69
CA PHE A 62 8.47 3.80 -5.28
C PHE A 62 7.32 3.72 -4.28
N SER A 63 6.47 4.76 -4.23
CA SER A 63 5.24 4.81 -3.46
C SER A 63 4.04 4.14 -4.15
N GLN A 64 4.27 3.34 -5.16
CA GLN A 64 3.25 2.69 -5.98
C GLN A 64 3.77 1.35 -6.52
N PRO A 65 2.87 0.49 -7.04
CA PRO A 65 3.30 -0.73 -7.70
C PRO A 65 4.25 -0.39 -8.85
N ALA A 66 5.44 -0.97 -8.82
CA ALA A 66 6.43 -0.84 -9.89
C ALA A 66 6.41 -2.05 -10.83
N GLU A 67 7.07 -1.91 -11.98
CA GLU A 67 7.29 -3.01 -12.91
C GLU A 67 8.02 -4.19 -12.24
N SER A 68 7.94 -5.35 -12.85
CA SER A 68 8.51 -6.59 -12.28
C SER A 68 10.04 -6.63 -12.26
N ASN A 69 10.70 -5.70 -12.95
CA ASN A 69 12.15 -5.61 -13.07
C ASN A 69 12.83 -4.76 -11.98
N VAL A 70 12.10 -4.23 -11.00
CA VAL A 70 12.69 -3.63 -9.80
C VAL A 70 13.23 -4.74 -8.88
N ASP A 71 14.16 -4.38 -7.99
CA ASP A 71 14.90 -5.36 -7.19
C ASP A 71 13.97 -6.11 -6.22
N ALA A 72 12.98 -5.39 -5.62
CA ALA A 72 11.97 -6.01 -4.76
C ALA A 72 10.68 -5.20 -4.72
N THR A 73 9.57 -5.89 -4.44
CA THR A 73 8.29 -5.28 -4.04
C THR A 73 8.00 -5.73 -2.61
N ILE A 74 7.83 -4.77 -1.71
CA ILE A 74 7.73 -5.01 -0.27
C ILE A 74 6.33 -4.68 0.23
N VAL A 75 5.78 -5.58 1.02
CA VAL A 75 4.69 -5.35 1.96
C VAL A 75 5.24 -5.60 3.37
N TYR A 76 5.40 -4.53 4.12
CA TYR A 76 5.97 -4.61 5.46
C TYR A 76 5.08 -5.46 6.39
N GLY A 77 5.69 -6.29 7.20
CA GLY A 77 5.03 -7.34 8.00
C GLY A 77 4.94 -8.69 7.28
N ILE A 78 5.17 -8.72 5.95
CA ILE A 78 5.02 -9.94 5.13
C ILE A 78 6.36 -10.40 4.55
N ASN A 79 7.09 -9.52 3.86
CA ASN A 79 8.29 -9.93 3.13
C ASN A 79 9.47 -8.97 3.22
N GLN A 80 9.50 -8.02 4.15
CA GLN A 80 10.63 -7.08 4.29
C GLN A 80 11.98 -7.77 4.54
N GLN A 81 11.95 -9.00 5.06
CA GLN A 81 13.16 -9.79 5.31
C GLN A 81 13.90 -10.23 4.04
N VAL A 82 13.30 -10.06 2.85
CA VAL A 82 14.00 -10.33 1.57
C VAL A 82 15.04 -9.24 1.26
N LEU A 83 14.94 -8.09 1.91
CA LEU A 83 15.90 -6.99 1.73
C LEU A 83 17.24 -7.35 2.40
N THR A 84 18.29 -7.31 1.61
CA THR A 84 19.67 -7.64 2.02
C THR A 84 20.52 -6.40 2.23
N GLY A 85 20.06 -5.24 1.72
CA GLY A 85 20.82 -3.99 1.67
C GLY A 85 21.57 -3.78 0.34
N GLU A 86 21.55 -4.74 -0.57
CA GLU A 86 22.17 -4.64 -1.89
C GLU A 86 21.22 -4.05 -2.95
N GLU A 87 19.92 -4.04 -2.67
CA GLU A 87 18.91 -3.50 -3.56
C GLU A 87 19.09 -1.98 -3.72
N THR A 88 18.81 -1.48 -4.91
CA THR A 88 18.90 -0.05 -5.24
C THR A 88 17.55 0.56 -5.60
N ILE A 89 16.62 -0.25 -6.13
CA ILE A 89 15.30 0.21 -6.60
C ILE A 89 14.24 -0.78 -6.11
N ILE A 90 13.40 -0.34 -5.18
CA ILE A 90 12.31 -1.16 -4.64
C ILE A 90 10.97 -0.44 -4.70
N SER A 91 9.89 -1.17 -4.49
CA SER A 91 8.52 -0.63 -4.42
C SER A 91 7.84 -1.04 -3.11
N SER A 92 7.08 -0.15 -2.50
CA SER A 92 6.19 -0.44 -1.37
C SER A 92 4.81 -0.96 -1.78
N ALA A 93 4.66 -1.48 -3.01
CA ALA A 93 3.38 -1.93 -3.56
C ALA A 93 2.31 -0.81 -3.55
N SER A 94 1.03 -1.16 -3.35
CA SER A 94 -0.07 -0.18 -3.22
C SER A 94 -0.66 -0.19 -1.81
N CYS A 95 -1.41 0.85 -1.46
CA CYS A 95 -2.16 0.91 -0.20
C CYS A 95 -3.11 -0.29 -0.04
N SER A 96 -3.85 -0.66 -1.10
CA SER A 96 -4.76 -1.81 -1.10
C SER A 96 -4.01 -3.14 -0.93
N THR A 97 -2.83 -3.28 -1.54
CA THR A 97 -1.98 -4.47 -1.40
C THR A 97 -1.48 -4.61 0.04
N ASN A 98 -1.00 -3.51 0.63
CA ASN A 98 -0.56 -3.49 2.03
C ASN A 98 -1.70 -3.82 3.00
N CYS A 99 -2.93 -3.43 2.67
CA CYS A 99 -4.12 -3.72 3.47
C CYS A 99 -4.50 -5.21 3.41
N VAL A 100 -4.61 -5.80 2.22
CA VAL A 100 -5.26 -7.11 2.05
C VAL A 100 -4.30 -8.30 2.15
N VAL A 101 -3.05 -8.15 1.72
CA VAL A 101 -2.08 -9.27 1.69
C VAL A 101 -1.82 -9.86 3.07
N PRO A 102 -1.67 -9.06 4.16
CA PRO A 102 -1.55 -9.61 5.51
C PRO A 102 -2.74 -10.50 5.90
N VAL A 103 -3.97 -10.08 5.59
CA VAL A 103 -5.19 -10.86 5.89
C VAL A 103 -5.24 -12.15 5.07
N ILE A 104 -4.96 -12.08 3.77
CA ILE A 104 -4.91 -13.29 2.90
C ILE A 104 -3.85 -14.26 3.41
N LYS A 105 -2.68 -13.77 3.81
CA LYS A 105 -1.59 -14.60 4.35
C LYS A 105 -2.03 -15.36 5.61
N VAL A 106 -2.65 -14.67 6.56
CA VAL A 106 -3.18 -15.31 7.79
C VAL A 106 -4.20 -16.38 7.43
N LEU A 107 -5.18 -16.08 6.57
CA LEU A 107 -6.20 -17.03 6.17
C LEU A 107 -5.62 -18.24 5.40
N ASN A 108 -4.63 -18.00 4.54
CA ASN A 108 -3.99 -19.07 3.79
C ASN A 108 -3.16 -19.98 4.70
N ASP A 109 -2.37 -19.41 5.60
CA ASP A 109 -1.51 -20.19 6.50
C ASP A 109 -2.31 -21.05 7.49
N ARG A 110 -3.47 -20.55 7.95
CA ARG A 110 -4.30 -21.23 8.93
C ARG A 110 -5.28 -22.22 8.33
N PHE A 111 -5.89 -21.88 7.20
CA PHE A 111 -7.05 -22.61 6.69
C PHE A 111 -6.90 -23.08 5.23
N GLY A 112 -5.87 -22.57 4.52
CA GLY A 112 -5.68 -22.78 3.09
C GLY A 112 -6.72 -22.03 2.26
N VAL A 113 -6.27 -21.27 1.26
CA VAL A 113 -7.13 -20.50 0.35
C VAL A 113 -7.22 -21.19 -1.00
N GLU A 114 -8.42 -21.53 -1.46
CA GLU A 114 -8.68 -22.03 -2.82
C GLU A 114 -8.67 -20.88 -3.83
N GLY A 115 -9.26 -19.75 -3.48
CA GLY A 115 -9.34 -18.56 -4.30
C GLY A 115 -10.30 -17.53 -3.73
N GLY A 116 -10.41 -16.37 -4.39
CA GLY A 116 -11.27 -15.32 -3.88
C GLY A 116 -11.51 -14.18 -4.85
N VAL A 117 -12.44 -13.30 -4.47
CA VAL A 117 -12.73 -12.04 -5.14
C VAL A 117 -12.63 -10.89 -4.16
N ILE A 118 -12.10 -9.77 -4.63
CA ILE A 118 -11.83 -8.59 -3.82
C ILE A 118 -12.52 -7.39 -4.45
N THR A 119 -13.25 -6.66 -3.63
CA THR A 119 -13.76 -5.34 -4.02
C THR A 119 -13.13 -4.28 -3.12
N THR A 120 -12.31 -3.41 -3.68
CA THR A 120 -11.84 -2.23 -2.98
C THR A 120 -12.89 -1.12 -3.10
N ILE A 121 -13.40 -0.66 -1.97
CA ILE A 121 -14.27 0.50 -1.84
C ILE A 121 -13.37 1.66 -1.46
N HIS A 122 -12.93 2.43 -2.46
CA HIS A 122 -11.82 3.37 -2.31
C HIS A 122 -12.32 4.82 -2.26
N SER A 123 -11.76 5.62 -1.37
CA SER A 123 -11.98 7.07 -1.34
C SER A 123 -11.61 7.73 -2.66
N ALA A 124 -12.08 8.95 -2.87
CA ALA A 124 -11.73 9.77 -4.03
C ALA A 124 -10.21 9.99 -4.11
N MET A 125 -9.68 10.07 -5.32
CA MET A 125 -8.26 10.31 -5.57
C MET A 125 -8.04 11.51 -6.51
N ASN A 126 -6.82 12.02 -6.54
CA ASN A 126 -6.43 13.19 -7.35
C ASN A 126 -6.57 12.99 -8.86
N ASP A 127 -6.71 11.76 -9.34
CA ASP A 127 -6.96 11.44 -10.75
C ASP A 127 -8.44 11.61 -11.15
N GLN A 128 -9.29 12.07 -10.24
CA GLN A 128 -10.71 12.29 -10.46
C GLN A 128 -11.03 13.79 -10.46
N PRO A 129 -11.87 14.28 -11.40
CA PRO A 129 -12.25 15.69 -11.48
C PRO A 129 -13.22 16.08 -10.34
N VAL A 130 -13.20 17.36 -9.96
CA VAL A 130 -14.14 17.93 -8.98
C VAL A 130 -15.55 18.05 -9.57
N ILE A 131 -15.63 18.41 -10.86
CA ILE A 131 -16.86 18.43 -11.66
C ILE A 131 -16.65 17.55 -12.89
N ASP A 132 -17.73 17.14 -13.57
CA ASP A 132 -17.61 16.35 -14.81
C ASP A 132 -16.61 17.01 -15.77
N ALA A 133 -15.58 16.28 -16.20
CA ALA A 133 -14.50 16.78 -17.03
C ALA A 133 -14.00 15.68 -17.98
N TYR A 134 -13.22 16.09 -18.98
CA TYR A 134 -12.63 15.16 -19.93
C TYR A 134 -11.57 14.25 -19.27
N HIS A 135 -11.55 12.96 -19.65
CA HIS A 135 -10.50 12.02 -19.29
C HIS A 135 -9.99 11.29 -20.54
N HIS A 136 -8.67 11.15 -20.69
CA HIS A 136 -8.07 10.66 -21.93
C HIS A 136 -8.31 9.18 -22.23
N THR A 137 -8.42 8.32 -21.20
CA THR A 137 -8.39 6.86 -21.38
C THR A 137 -9.60 6.14 -20.79
N ASP A 138 -10.31 6.74 -19.84
CA ASP A 138 -11.42 6.10 -19.14
C ASP A 138 -12.62 7.03 -19.03
N LEU A 139 -13.70 6.70 -19.75
CA LEU A 139 -14.93 7.50 -19.76
C LEU A 139 -15.65 7.52 -18.40
N ARG A 140 -15.44 6.53 -17.53
CA ARG A 140 -16.02 6.52 -16.18
C ARG A 140 -15.37 7.57 -15.29
N LYS A 141 -14.06 7.80 -15.48
CA LYS A 141 -13.31 8.84 -14.76
C LYS A 141 -13.60 10.27 -15.19
N THR A 142 -14.50 10.48 -16.17
CA THR A 142 -14.99 11.82 -16.53
C THR A 142 -15.98 12.37 -15.49
N ARG A 143 -16.49 11.54 -14.59
CA ARG A 143 -17.50 11.92 -13.61
C ARG A 143 -16.89 12.53 -12.37
N ALA A 144 -17.58 13.52 -11.82
CA ALA A 144 -17.19 14.22 -10.59
C ALA A 144 -17.01 13.23 -9.42
N ALA A 145 -15.87 13.33 -8.74
CA ALA A 145 -15.47 12.40 -7.68
C ALA A 145 -16.47 12.28 -6.53
N MET A 146 -17.07 13.42 -6.13
CA MET A 146 -17.97 13.47 -4.98
C MET A 146 -19.45 13.27 -5.31
N GLN A 147 -19.78 12.84 -6.54
CA GLN A 147 -21.16 12.68 -6.98
C GLN A 147 -21.47 11.27 -7.52
N SER A 148 -20.47 10.42 -7.67
CA SER A 148 -20.63 9.13 -8.34
C SER A 148 -19.84 8.02 -7.67
N ILE A 149 -20.39 6.81 -7.70
CA ILE A 149 -19.62 5.58 -7.48
C ILE A 149 -19.04 5.17 -8.84
N ILE A 150 -17.72 5.07 -8.93
CA ILE A 150 -17.01 4.88 -10.19
C ILE A 150 -16.22 3.57 -10.16
N PRO A 151 -16.61 2.55 -10.94
CA PRO A 151 -15.76 1.37 -11.14
C PRO A 151 -14.47 1.76 -11.86
N VAL A 152 -13.33 1.29 -11.37
CA VAL A 152 -12.02 1.53 -11.98
C VAL A 152 -11.22 0.22 -12.01
N ASP A 153 -10.29 0.14 -12.95
CA ASP A 153 -9.36 -0.98 -13.02
C ASP A 153 -8.37 -0.96 -11.85
N THR A 154 -7.91 -2.14 -11.46
CA THR A 154 -6.94 -2.32 -10.37
C THR A 154 -5.96 -3.44 -10.69
N GLY A 155 -4.69 -3.21 -10.39
CA GLY A 155 -3.64 -4.24 -10.45
C GLY A 155 -3.50 -5.08 -9.18
N LEU A 156 -4.48 -5.03 -8.26
CA LEU A 156 -4.38 -5.67 -6.93
C LEU A 156 -4.15 -7.19 -7.03
N ALA A 157 -4.84 -7.89 -7.94
CA ALA A 157 -4.66 -9.32 -8.11
C ALA A 157 -3.22 -9.68 -8.55
N LEU A 158 -2.63 -8.91 -9.48
CA LEU A 158 -1.24 -9.06 -9.89
C LEU A 158 -0.26 -8.76 -8.74
N GLY A 159 -0.60 -7.81 -7.86
CA GLY A 159 0.17 -7.52 -6.65
C GLY A 159 0.17 -8.72 -5.69
N ILE A 160 -0.97 -9.37 -5.50
CA ILE A 160 -1.10 -10.59 -4.68
C ILE A 160 -0.27 -11.73 -5.28
N ASP A 161 -0.38 -11.97 -6.59
CA ASP A 161 0.39 -13.01 -7.27
C ASP A 161 1.91 -12.84 -7.09
N ARG A 162 2.38 -11.58 -7.08
CA ARG A 162 3.80 -11.27 -6.87
C ARG A 162 4.27 -11.54 -5.45
N LEU A 163 3.43 -11.28 -4.45
CA LEU A 163 3.77 -11.34 -3.03
C LEU A 163 3.48 -12.70 -2.40
N LEU A 164 2.48 -13.40 -2.92
CA LEU A 164 2.06 -14.73 -2.47
C LEU A 164 2.03 -15.67 -3.70
N PRO A 165 3.18 -16.06 -4.24
CA PRO A 165 3.27 -16.82 -5.50
C PRO A 165 2.57 -18.17 -5.45
N GLU A 166 2.40 -18.75 -4.26
CA GLU A 166 1.62 -19.97 -4.02
C GLU A 166 0.11 -19.79 -4.31
N LEU A 167 -0.37 -18.55 -4.37
CA LEU A 167 -1.75 -18.20 -4.67
C LEU A 167 -1.94 -17.60 -6.07
N THR A 168 -0.91 -17.68 -6.93
CA THR A 168 -0.96 -17.11 -8.29
C THR A 168 -2.19 -17.56 -9.06
N GLY A 169 -2.92 -16.58 -9.63
CA GLY A 169 -4.11 -16.78 -10.43
C GLY A 169 -5.39 -17.12 -9.65
N ARG A 170 -5.33 -17.16 -8.31
CA ARG A 170 -6.49 -17.51 -7.47
C ARG A 170 -7.37 -16.33 -7.11
N PHE A 171 -6.92 -15.10 -7.35
CA PHE A 171 -7.67 -13.90 -7.01
C PHE A 171 -8.09 -13.11 -8.23
N GLN A 172 -9.29 -12.52 -8.15
CA GLN A 172 -9.76 -11.48 -9.04
C GLN A 172 -10.11 -10.24 -8.20
N ALA A 173 -9.86 -9.06 -8.76
CA ALA A 173 -10.08 -7.82 -8.03
C ALA A 173 -10.78 -6.78 -8.89
N GLN A 174 -11.62 -5.98 -8.24
CA GLN A 174 -12.21 -4.77 -8.79
C GLN A 174 -12.09 -3.64 -7.78
N ALA A 175 -12.17 -2.40 -8.24
CA ALA A 175 -12.19 -1.23 -7.37
C ALA A 175 -13.38 -0.31 -7.71
N MET A 176 -13.97 0.25 -6.65
CA MET A 176 -15.03 1.24 -6.73
C MET A 176 -14.54 2.50 -6.04
N ARG A 177 -14.43 3.62 -6.75
CA ARG A 177 -14.27 4.93 -6.14
C ARG A 177 -15.60 5.39 -5.58
N VAL A 178 -15.58 5.87 -4.34
CA VAL A 178 -16.79 6.35 -3.64
C VAL A 178 -16.62 7.80 -3.19
N PRO A 179 -17.71 8.56 -3.00
CA PRO A 179 -17.68 9.97 -2.60
C PRO A 179 -17.29 10.15 -1.13
N THR A 180 -16.11 9.69 -0.75
CA THR A 180 -15.49 9.93 0.57
C THR A 180 -14.11 10.56 0.37
N VAL A 181 -13.72 11.45 1.28
CA VAL A 181 -12.46 12.19 1.16
C VAL A 181 -11.27 11.31 1.50
N ASN A 182 -11.39 10.51 2.55
CA ASN A 182 -10.34 9.61 3.04
C ASN A 182 -10.95 8.37 3.69
N VAL A 183 -10.11 7.39 3.96
CA VAL A 183 -10.41 6.05 4.44
C VAL A 183 -11.19 5.22 3.42
N SER A 184 -10.64 4.10 3.12
CA SER A 184 -11.13 3.11 2.18
C SER A 184 -11.45 1.80 2.89
N ALA A 185 -12.14 0.90 2.20
CA ALA A 185 -12.40 -0.44 2.70
C ALA A 185 -12.09 -1.51 1.65
N ILE A 186 -11.73 -2.69 2.09
CA ILE A 186 -11.67 -3.89 1.26
C ILE A 186 -12.76 -4.87 1.71
N ASP A 187 -13.59 -5.25 0.77
CA ASP A 187 -14.51 -6.38 0.89
C ASP A 187 -13.82 -7.60 0.27
N LEU A 188 -13.29 -8.46 1.13
CA LEU A 188 -12.59 -9.69 0.76
C LEU A 188 -13.54 -10.88 0.90
N SER A 189 -13.75 -11.61 -0.18
CA SER A 189 -14.48 -12.88 -0.17
C SER A 189 -13.55 -14.00 -0.62
N VAL A 190 -13.33 -15.00 0.23
CA VAL A 190 -12.42 -16.14 -0.05
C VAL A 190 -13.09 -17.48 0.21
N MET A 191 -12.75 -18.47 -0.62
CA MET A 191 -13.07 -19.85 -0.41
C MET A 191 -11.90 -20.54 0.28
N LEU A 192 -12.17 -21.20 1.41
CA LEU A 192 -11.15 -21.90 2.21
C LEU A 192 -11.20 -23.41 1.99
N ASN A 193 -10.06 -24.06 2.14
CA ASN A 193 -9.95 -25.52 2.09
C ASN A 193 -10.58 -26.17 3.33
N THR A 194 -10.39 -25.56 4.50
CA THR A 194 -10.86 -26.07 5.78
C THR A 194 -12.27 -25.56 6.11
N LYS A 195 -13.07 -26.38 6.75
CA LYS A 195 -14.35 -25.98 7.32
C LYS A 195 -14.12 -25.21 8.61
N ILE A 196 -14.72 -24.02 8.69
CA ILE A 196 -14.55 -23.08 9.81
C ILE A 196 -15.86 -22.34 10.10
N ASP A 197 -15.90 -21.66 11.23
CA ASP A 197 -16.94 -20.71 11.58
C ASP A 197 -16.41 -19.27 11.73
N ILE A 198 -17.27 -18.33 12.12
CA ILE A 198 -16.89 -16.92 12.29
C ILE A 198 -15.86 -16.75 13.41
N ALA A 199 -15.99 -17.53 14.50
CA ALA A 199 -15.10 -17.44 15.65
C ALA A 199 -13.67 -17.87 15.27
N ASP A 200 -13.53 -18.93 14.45
CA ASP A 200 -12.22 -19.40 13.97
C ASP A 200 -11.50 -18.30 13.15
N VAL A 201 -12.23 -17.64 12.24
CA VAL A 201 -11.68 -16.56 11.41
C VAL A 201 -11.24 -15.37 12.27
N ASN A 202 -12.14 -14.91 13.13
CA ASN A 202 -11.89 -13.75 13.99
C ASN A 202 -10.73 -14.03 14.97
N ALA A 203 -10.66 -15.21 15.55
CA ALA A 203 -9.56 -15.59 16.44
C ALA A 203 -8.20 -15.61 15.72
N ALA A 204 -8.14 -16.14 14.49
CA ALA A 204 -6.90 -16.16 13.71
C ALA A 204 -6.42 -14.75 13.36
N LEU A 205 -7.33 -13.85 12.98
CA LEU A 205 -7.00 -12.47 12.62
C LEU A 205 -6.63 -11.63 13.86
N LEU A 206 -7.31 -11.83 15.00
CA LEU A 206 -6.96 -11.21 16.27
C LEU A 206 -5.56 -11.64 16.73
N GLU A 207 -5.29 -12.95 16.77
CA GLU A 207 -3.98 -13.50 17.15
C GLU A 207 -2.85 -12.90 16.27
N ALA A 208 -3.08 -12.77 14.97
CA ALA A 208 -2.09 -12.20 14.06
C ALA A 208 -1.88 -10.70 14.33
N SER A 209 -2.93 -9.94 14.61
CA SER A 209 -2.87 -8.49 14.89
C SER A 209 -2.17 -8.15 16.20
N GLU A 210 -2.23 -9.05 17.19
CA GLU A 210 -1.55 -8.94 18.49
C GLU A 210 -0.16 -9.63 18.48
N GLY A 211 0.17 -10.33 17.40
CA GLY A 211 1.39 -11.11 17.24
C GLY A 211 2.30 -10.56 16.15
N PHE A 212 2.59 -11.38 15.12
CA PHE A 212 3.59 -11.04 14.09
C PHE A 212 3.19 -9.87 13.18
N LEU A 213 1.93 -9.44 13.18
CA LEU A 213 1.44 -8.27 12.48
C LEU A 213 1.11 -7.10 13.41
N GLU A 214 1.60 -7.11 14.66
CA GLU A 214 1.42 -5.98 15.58
C GLU A 214 1.92 -4.68 14.94
N GLY A 215 1.07 -3.62 15.02
CA GLY A 215 1.34 -2.34 14.37
C GLY A 215 1.12 -2.29 12.87
N VAL A 216 0.92 -3.44 12.19
CA VAL A 216 0.62 -3.54 10.75
C VAL A 216 -0.86 -3.84 10.50
N LEU A 217 -1.39 -4.85 11.18
CA LEU A 217 -2.81 -5.24 11.13
C LEU A 217 -3.50 -4.82 12.43
N GLY A 218 -4.69 -4.26 12.31
CA GLY A 218 -5.58 -4.00 13.44
C GLY A 218 -6.79 -4.90 13.43
N TYR A 219 -7.52 -4.90 14.55
CA TYR A 219 -8.74 -5.66 14.76
C TYR A 219 -9.70 -4.84 15.61
N THR A 220 -10.98 -4.84 15.27
CA THR A 220 -12.02 -4.17 16.06
C THR A 220 -13.33 -4.97 16.01
N GLU A 221 -14.09 -4.91 17.11
CA GLU A 221 -15.47 -5.40 17.22
C GLU A 221 -16.46 -4.24 17.42
N GLU A 222 -15.94 -3.01 17.48
CA GLU A 222 -16.76 -1.83 17.71
C GLU A 222 -17.54 -1.43 16.46
N PRO A 223 -18.72 -0.83 16.59
CA PRO A 223 -19.56 -0.42 15.47
C PRO A 223 -19.09 0.90 14.86
N LEU A 224 -17.91 0.87 14.21
CA LEU A 224 -17.23 2.02 13.64
C LEU A 224 -17.56 2.19 12.15
N ALA A 225 -17.32 3.39 11.64
CA ALA A 225 -17.44 3.75 10.24
C ALA A 225 -16.11 4.31 9.70
N SER A 226 -16.01 4.51 8.39
CA SER A 226 -14.75 4.89 7.74
C SER A 226 -14.04 6.09 8.39
N CYS A 227 -14.79 7.12 8.80
CA CYS A 227 -14.21 8.33 9.39
C CYS A 227 -13.50 8.10 10.74
N ASP A 228 -13.84 7.03 11.45
CA ASP A 228 -13.24 6.69 12.76
C ASP A 228 -11.82 6.12 12.60
N PHE A 229 -11.45 5.69 11.40
CA PHE A 229 -10.13 5.15 11.06
C PHE A 229 -9.20 6.18 10.42
N ASN A 230 -9.62 7.45 10.37
CA ASN A 230 -8.80 8.52 9.82
C ASN A 230 -7.53 8.70 10.66
N HIS A 231 -6.37 8.74 10.00
CA HIS A 231 -5.03 8.75 10.62
C HIS A 231 -4.66 7.49 11.43
N ASP A 232 -5.32 6.36 11.19
CA ASP A 232 -4.82 5.09 11.71
C ASP A 232 -3.55 4.69 10.96
N PRO A 233 -2.42 4.47 11.65
CA PRO A 233 -1.14 4.18 11.01
C PRO A 233 -1.01 2.74 10.50
N ARG A 234 -1.96 1.86 10.82
CA ARG A 234 -1.93 0.46 10.40
C ARG A 234 -2.32 0.31 8.94
N SER A 235 -1.82 -0.75 8.31
CA SER A 235 -2.10 -1.06 6.90
C SER A 235 -3.54 -1.46 6.64
N GLY A 236 -4.19 -2.05 7.62
CA GLY A 236 -5.59 -2.44 7.58
C GLY A 236 -6.12 -2.79 8.95
N ILE A 237 -7.41 -2.56 9.18
CA ILE A 237 -8.10 -2.88 10.42
C ILE A 237 -9.27 -3.80 10.09
N VAL A 238 -9.21 -5.05 10.58
CA VAL A 238 -10.30 -6.02 10.41
C VAL A 238 -11.50 -5.60 11.25
N ASP A 239 -12.65 -5.46 10.60
CA ASP A 239 -13.93 -5.28 11.26
C ASP A 239 -14.56 -6.65 11.51
N ALA A 240 -14.32 -7.20 12.68
CA ALA A 240 -14.77 -8.52 13.05
C ALA A 240 -16.29 -8.63 13.17
N SER A 241 -16.98 -7.52 13.43
CA SER A 241 -18.43 -7.46 13.47
C SER A 241 -19.05 -7.74 12.09
N GLN A 242 -18.27 -7.53 11.00
CA GLN A 242 -18.68 -7.75 9.61
C GLN A 242 -18.19 -9.07 9.02
N THR A 243 -17.48 -9.91 9.77
CA THR A 243 -17.09 -11.24 9.30
C THR A 243 -18.32 -12.11 9.03
N ARG A 244 -18.36 -12.77 7.89
CA ARG A 244 -19.43 -13.69 7.49
C ARG A 244 -18.83 -15.00 7.00
N VAL A 245 -19.48 -16.10 7.33
CA VAL A 245 -19.13 -17.44 6.86
C VAL A 245 -20.37 -18.11 6.28
N SER A 246 -20.27 -18.58 5.06
CA SER A 246 -21.32 -19.35 4.38
C SER A 246 -20.81 -20.75 4.05
N GLN A 247 -21.65 -21.75 4.28
CA GLN A 247 -21.34 -23.18 4.03
C GLN A 247 -20.01 -23.64 4.66
N GLN A 248 -19.62 -22.99 5.77
CA GLN A 248 -18.39 -23.28 6.53
C GLN A 248 -17.08 -23.10 5.74
N LYS A 249 -17.12 -22.55 4.52
CA LYS A 249 -15.94 -22.40 3.65
C LYS A 249 -15.83 -21.06 2.96
N LEU A 250 -16.95 -20.43 2.59
CA LEU A 250 -16.94 -19.11 1.97
C LEU A 250 -16.92 -18.05 3.07
N VAL A 251 -15.81 -17.37 3.18
CA VAL A 251 -15.55 -16.34 4.19
C VAL A 251 -15.59 -14.96 3.55
N LYS A 252 -16.20 -14.01 4.24
CA LYS A 252 -16.18 -12.59 3.91
C LYS A 252 -15.59 -11.82 5.07
N VAL A 253 -14.59 -10.98 4.79
CA VAL A 253 -13.93 -10.09 5.76
C VAL A 253 -13.98 -8.66 5.25
N LEU A 254 -14.39 -7.73 6.10
CA LEU A 254 -14.29 -6.29 5.84
C LEU A 254 -13.05 -5.74 6.51
N ILE A 255 -12.25 -4.95 5.77
CA ILE A 255 -11.00 -4.39 6.25
C ILE A 255 -10.99 -2.90 5.95
N TRP A 256 -10.91 -2.06 6.98
CA TRP A 256 -10.76 -0.61 6.86
C TRP A 256 -9.29 -0.25 6.70
N PHE A 257 -8.99 0.83 5.97
CA PHE A 257 -7.62 1.37 5.90
C PHE A 257 -7.62 2.84 5.51
N ASP A 258 -6.78 3.62 6.20
CA ASP A 258 -6.43 4.96 5.74
C ASP A 258 -5.44 4.80 4.59
N ASN A 259 -5.93 5.01 3.37
CA ASN A 259 -5.14 4.76 2.15
C ASN A 259 -4.00 5.77 1.93
N GLU A 260 -3.98 6.87 2.69
CA GLU A 260 -2.92 7.87 2.65
C GLU A 260 -1.99 7.71 3.86
N TRP A 261 -2.51 7.91 5.07
CA TRP A 261 -1.71 7.91 6.29
C TRP A 261 -1.13 6.54 6.64
N GLY A 262 -1.95 5.50 6.63
CA GLY A 262 -1.50 4.13 6.90
C GLY A 262 -0.45 3.67 5.88
N TYR A 263 -0.65 4.00 4.60
CA TYR A 263 0.32 3.68 3.56
C TYR A 263 1.63 4.46 3.70
N ALA A 264 1.58 5.76 4.03
CA ALA A 264 2.78 6.56 4.27
C ALA A 264 3.61 5.99 5.43
N ASN A 265 2.95 5.55 6.52
CA ASN A 265 3.65 4.87 7.63
C ASN A 265 4.34 3.59 7.16
N ARG A 266 3.68 2.76 6.33
CA ARG A 266 4.30 1.53 5.78
C ARG A 266 5.50 1.82 4.89
N MET A 267 5.45 2.90 4.10
CA MET A 267 6.62 3.33 3.33
C MET A 267 7.80 3.67 4.25
N LEU A 268 7.55 4.40 5.33
CA LEU A 268 8.60 4.76 6.29
C LEU A 268 9.16 3.54 7.01
N ASP A 269 8.32 2.59 7.41
CA ASP A 269 8.80 1.34 8.02
C ASP A 269 9.64 0.51 7.04
N THR A 270 9.22 0.43 5.78
CA THR A 270 10.00 -0.24 4.72
C THR A 270 11.35 0.45 4.52
N LEU A 271 11.35 1.80 4.47
CA LEU A 271 12.57 2.60 4.35
C LEU A 271 13.52 2.37 5.53
N LEU A 272 13.01 2.46 6.76
CA LEU A 272 13.82 2.28 7.97
C LEU A 272 14.40 0.87 8.04
N HIS A 273 13.58 -0.15 7.72
CA HIS A 273 14.07 -1.52 7.65
C HIS A 273 15.17 -1.67 6.61
N TRP A 274 14.95 -1.16 5.38
CA TRP A 274 15.91 -1.24 4.29
C TRP A 274 17.24 -0.54 4.63
N CYS A 275 17.18 0.64 5.23
CA CYS A 275 18.38 1.34 5.70
C CYS A 275 19.10 0.58 6.82
N SER A 276 18.38 -0.15 7.67
CA SER A 276 18.99 -0.94 8.75
C SER A 276 19.68 -2.23 8.28
N THR A 277 19.37 -2.71 7.08
CA THR A 277 20.03 -3.88 6.48
C THR A 277 21.41 -3.54 5.89
N GLU A 278 21.72 -2.26 5.73
CA GLU A 278 23.09 -1.87 5.38
C GLU A 278 24.06 -2.42 6.44
N ARG A 279 24.86 -3.40 6.06
CA ARG A 279 26.08 -3.65 6.78
C ARG A 279 26.94 -2.41 6.59
N PHE A 280 26.98 -1.53 7.61
CA PHE A 280 27.97 -0.47 7.65
C PHE A 280 29.33 -1.11 7.45
N SER A 281 29.84 -1.04 6.24
CA SER A 281 31.23 -1.28 5.97
C SER A 281 31.99 -0.21 6.78
N THR A 282 32.35 -0.56 8.01
CA THR A 282 33.33 0.18 8.79
C THR A 282 34.67 0.01 8.09
N THR A 283 34.87 0.76 7.03
CA THR A 283 36.19 1.05 6.52
C THR A 283 36.66 2.32 7.24
N LYS A 284 37.47 2.09 8.27
CA LYS A 284 38.26 3.15 8.90
C LYS A 284 39.25 3.75 7.90
#